data_7ad888ed2b4d08148ace41f38cb9f283
#
_entry.id   7ad888ed2b4d08148ace41f38cb9f283
#
_cell.length_a   1.000
_cell.length_b   1.000
_cell.length_c   1.000
_cell.angle_alpha   90.00
_cell.angle_beta   90.00
_cell.angle_gamma   90.00
#
_symmetry.space_group_name_H-M   'P 1'
#
loop_
_entity.id
_entity.type
_entity.pdbx_description
1 polymer ?
#
loop_
_entity_poly.entity_id
_entity_poly.type
_entity_poly.pdbx_seq_one_letter_code
_entity_poly.pdbx_strand_id
1 'polypeptide(L)'
;MPSYVSSNNERLYVALEPAFGETAALTAAHRIPAVKFGARQRLETATRRDKTGSRTFQGNPAGGRRQTNYELRTYLSGWTNAPQAPASGALVQGALGAAPLIFSGAPAGAGSTASLLQFGTGHGLAVGQAITYGGEIRFVAAIPNATSVVLNQALSSIPTVGSPIGATASYHPATDLPSVNVFDFWSPETAVQRFLSGAMVNRMKLTVNGDFHEFAFEGGAKDLVDSASFTAGVAGLTDFPVEPPFVDFNYSIVPGNLGQAWLGGGASKFCTVTSAELNVENNIDFRETEFGCDCPKAGVPGARNVTLTFSLYERDDEATLALYQAARTQSPVSVMFQLGQTPGELFGVWMTGVVPEVPEYDDSDSRLQWRFDSAKAQGTIDDELFVAFG
;
A
#
# COMPACT_ATOMS: atom_id res chain seq x y z
N MET A 1 10.53 3.43 -41.23
CA MET A 1 9.61 4.51 -40.80
C MET A 1 9.67 4.59 -39.30
N PRO A 2 9.72 5.77 -38.69
CA PRO A 2 9.62 5.86 -37.23
C PRO A 2 8.29 5.24 -36.78
N SER A 3 8.36 4.31 -35.85
CA SER A 3 7.16 3.66 -35.27
C SER A 3 6.72 4.43 -34.04
N TYR A 4 5.42 4.56 -33.84
CA TYR A 4 4.88 5.11 -32.59
C TYR A 4 5.10 4.12 -31.46
N VAL A 5 5.42 4.62 -30.26
CA VAL A 5 5.50 3.81 -29.03
C VAL A 5 4.08 3.63 -28.50
N SER A 6 3.68 2.39 -28.27
CA SER A 6 2.36 2.08 -27.67
C SER A 6 2.41 2.31 -26.17
N SER A 7 1.36 2.91 -25.60
CA SER A 7 1.20 3.06 -24.15
C SER A 7 1.14 1.71 -23.40
N ASN A 8 0.73 0.64 -24.11
CA ASN A 8 0.67 -0.71 -23.53
C ASN A 8 2.06 -1.37 -23.39
N ASN A 9 3.11 -0.76 -23.94
CA ASN A 9 4.47 -1.29 -23.86
C ASN A 9 5.23 -0.79 -22.62
N GLU A 10 4.58 -0.09 -21.70
CA GLU A 10 5.16 0.33 -20.43
C GLU A 10 5.36 -0.87 -19.51
N ARG A 11 6.54 -0.94 -18.91
CA ARG A 11 6.91 -1.95 -17.91
C ARG A 11 7.50 -1.26 -16.71
N LEU A 12 6.81 -1.42 -15.57
CA LEU A 12 7.14 -0.74 -14.33
C LEU A 12 7.72 -1.72 -13.32
N TYR A 13 8.81 -1.30 -12.68
CA TYR A 13 9.46 -2.04 -11.60
C TYR A 13 9.63 -1.14 -10.40
N VAL A 14 9.45 -1.70 -9.20
CA VAL A 14 9.65 -0.97 -7.94
C VAL A 14 10.51 -1.79 -7.00
N ALA A 15 11.57 -1.18 -6.49
CA ALA A 15 12.48 -1.81 -5.54
C ALA A 15 12.75 -0.89 -4.34
N LEU A 16 12.93 -1.47 -3.16
CA LEU A 16 13.36 -0.70 -1.98
C LEU A 16 14.79 -0.20 -2.18
N GLU A 17 15.04 1.05 -1.83
CA GLU A 17 16.38 1.62 -1.81
C GLU A 17 17.18 1.11 -0.61
N PRO A 18 18.49 0.87 -0.77
CA PRO A 18 19.37 0.57 0.37
C PRO A 18 19.51 1.76 1.33
N ALA A 19 19.55 2.98 0.79
CA ALA A 19 19.49 4.25 1.49
C ALA A 19 18.84 5.29 0.57
N PHE A 20 18.33 6.40 1.16
CA PHE A 20 17.62 7.44 0.41
C PHE A 20 18.40 7.95 -0.80
N GLY A 21 17.85 7.70 -1.98
CA GLY A 21 18.42 8.11 -3.27
C GLY A 21 19.59 7.24 -3.74
N GLU A 22 19.80 6.07 -3.17
CA GLU A 22 20.71 5.05 -3.71
C GLU A 22 19.96 4.08 -4.61
N THR A 23 20.61 3.62 -5.66
CA THR A 23 19.98 2.76 -6.65
C THR A 23 19.96 1.30 -6.16
N ALA A 24 18.77 0.72 -6.08
CA ALA A 24 18.58 -0.68 -5.77
C ALA A 24 18.97 -1.60 -6.93
N ALA A 25 19.41 -2.81 -6.60
CA ALA A 25 19.63 -3.84 -7.60
C ALA A 25 18.29 -4.31 -8.18
N LEU A 26 18.08 -4.07 -9.47
CA LEU A 26 16.84 -4.38 -10.16
C LEU A 26 16.81 -5.85 -10.59
N THR A 27 15.69 -6.53 -10.31
CA THR A 27 15.42 -7.91 -10.75
C THR A 27 14.03 -8.01 -11.37
N ALA A 28 13.77 -9.09 -12.11
CA ALA A 28 12.47 -9.34 -12.72
C ALA A 28 11.32 -9.47 -11.67
N ALA A 29 11.63 -9.88 -10.43
CA ALA A 29 10.65 -9.99 -9.34
C ALA A 29 10.10 -8.64 -8.85
N HIS A 30 10.75 -7.53 -9.19
CA HIS A 30 10.30 -6.18 -8.86
C HIS A 30 9.26 -5.62 -9.83
N ARG A 31 8.88 -6.36 -10.87
CA ARG A 31 7.87 -5.94 -11.84
C ARG A 31 6.49 -5.93 -11.21
N ILE A 32 5.75 -4.83 -11.41
CA ILE A 32 4.39 -4.66 -10.90
C ILE A 32 3.39 -4.44 -12.04
N PRO A 33 2.11 -4.85 -11.86
CA PRO A 33 1.05 -4.62 -12.82
C PRO A 33 0.53 -3.18 -12.73
N ALA A 34 1.29 -2.20 -13.23
CA ALA A 34 0.89 -0.80 -13.17
C ALA A 34 -0.32 -0.51 -14.06
N VAL A 35 -1.30 0.18 -13.50
CA VAL A 35 -2.42 0.76 -14.24
C VAL A 35 -2.05 2.14 -14.77
N LYS A 36 -1.30 2.90 -13.96
CA LYS A 36 -0.83 4.23 -14.30
C LYS A 36 0.43 4.55 -13.52
N PHE A 37 1.39 5.12 -14.21
CA PHE A 37 2.52 5.80 -13.57
C PHE A 37 2.66 7.21 -14.14
N GLY A 38 2.73 8.19 -13.28
CA GLY A 38 3.02 9.58 -13.62
C GLY A 38 4.09 10.13 -12.71
N ALA A 39 5.18 10.64 -13.28
CA ALA A 39 6.20 11.37 -12.54
C ALA A 39 6.40 12.74 -13.19
N ARG A 40 6.50 13.77 -12.37
CA ARG A 40 6.69 15.15 -12.82
C ARG A 40 7.78 15.82 -11.98
N GLN A 41 8.76 16.37 -12.68
CA GLN A 41 9.79 17.21 -12.07
C GLN A 41 9.57 18.67 -12.47
N ARG A 42 9.62 19.54 -11.49
CA ARG A 42 9.55 21.00 -11.68
C ARG A 42 10.85 21.62 -11.20
N LEU A 43 11.38 22.57 -11.97
CA LEU A 43 12.51 23.41 -11.60
C LEU A 43 11.98 24.72 -11.04
N GLU A 44 12.31 25.03 -9.80
CA GLU A 44 12.07 26.37 -9.24
C GLU A 44 13.21 27.29 -9.69
N THR A 45 12.90 28.31 -10.46
CA THR A 45 13.85 29.30 -10.91
C THR A 45 13.52 30.67 -10.30
N ALA A 46 14.55 31.36 -9.80
CA ALA A 46 14.37 32.71 -9.31
C ALA A 46 14.12 33.68 -10.47
N THR A 47 13.09 34.52 -10.34
CA THR A 47 12.78 35.53 -11.34
C THR A 47 13.62 36.79 -11.08
N ARG A 48 14.37 37.23 -12.09
CA ARG A 48 15.10 38.48 -12.04
C ARG A 48 14.16 39.68 -11.97
N ARG A 49 14.48 40.61 -11.09
CA ARG A 49 13.74 41.85 -10.90
C ARG A 49 14.62 43.11 -11.04
N ASP A 50 15.87 42.95 -11.51
CA ASP A 50 16.78 44.01 -11.71
C ASP A 50 16.36 44.94 -12.89
N LYS A 51 16.65 46.22 -12.75
CA LYS A 51 16.34 47.22 -13.77
C LYS A 51 17.40 47.20 -14.85
N THR A 52 17.10 46.61 -15.99
CA THR A 52 18.05 46.42 -17.11
C THR A 52 18.10 47.58 -18.10
N GLY A 53 17.27 48.62 -17.89
CA GLY A 53 17.10 49.72 -18.88
C GLY A 53 16.30 49.34 -20.12
N SER A 54 15.74 48.10 -20.16
CA SER A 54 14.94 47.58 -21.26
C SER A 54 13.71 46.83 -20.74
N ARG A 55 12.69 46.74 -21.59
CA ARG A 55 11.50 45.91 -21.36
C ARG A 55 11.68 44.43 -21.75
N THR A 56 12.86 44.09 -22.29
CA THR A 56 13.17 42.74 -22.74
C THR A 56 13.46 41.85 -21.53
N PHE A 57 12.81 40.68 -21.47
CA PHE A 57 13.15 39.65 -20.51
C PHE A 57 14.48 39.00 -20.87
N GLN A 58 15.46 39.11 -19.99
CA GLN A 58 16.85 38.65 -20.23
C GLN A 58 17.10 37.21 -19.72
N GLY A 59 16.07 36.47 -19.40
CA GLY A 59 16.18 35.10 -18.91
C GLY A 59 16.39 35.01 -17.40
N ASN A 60 16.24 33.81 -16.87
CA ASN A 60 16.53 33.47 -15.48
C ASN A 60 17.95 32.87 -15.40
N PRO A 61 18.66 33.02 -14.26
CA PRO A 61 19.92 32.33 -14.06
C PRO A 61 19.71 30.81 -14.13
N ALA A 62 20.70 30.10 -14.63
CA ALA A 62 20.72 28.63 -14.59
C ALA A 62 20.85 28.15 -13.12
N GLY A 63 20.26 27.01 -12.84
CA GLY A 63 20.26 26.41 -11.50
C GLY A 63 19.01 26.78 -10.71
N GLY A 64 18.14 25.82 -10.55
CA GLY A 64 16.94 25.88 -9.73
C GLY A 64 16.85 24.65 -8.87
N ARG A 65 16.03 24.73 -7.83
CA ARG A 65 15.69 23.55 -7.02
C ARG A 65 14.74 22.67 -7.79
N ARG A 66 14.92 21.35 -7.65
CA ARG A 66 14.07 20.34 -8.25
C ARG A 66 13.03 19.87 -7.24
N GLN A 67 11.79 19.88 -7.67
CA GLN A 67 10.67 19.28 -6.96
C GLN A 67 10.11 18.18 -7.83
N THR A 68 10.15 16.96 -7.33
CA THR A 68 9.69 15.78 -8.05
C THR A 68 8.54 15.15 -7.30
N ASN A 69 7.41 14.95 -7.98
CA ASN A 69 6.24 14.28 -7.46
C ASN A 69 5.86 13.11 -8.36
N TYR A 70 5.25 12.07 -7.80
CA TYR A 70 4.78 10.92 -8.55
C TYR A 70 3.42 10.43 -8.07
N GLU A 71 2.72 9.77 -8.97
CA GLU A 71 1.49 9.00 -8.74
C GLU A 71 1.65 7.64 -9.41
N LEU A 72 1.34 6.57 -8.70
CA LEU A 72 1.39 5.21 -9.19
C LEU A 72 0.12 4.49 -8.79
N ARG A 73 -0.56 3.84 -9.74
CA ARG A 73 -1.73 3.00 -9.50
C ARG A 73 -1.49 1.59 -9.96
N THR A 74 -1.94 0.64 -9.16
CA THR A 74 -1.87 -0.78 -9.47
C THR A 74 -3.09 -1.51 -8.91
N TYR A 75 -3.48 -2.61 -9.55
CA TYR A 75 -4.50 -3.49 -9.01
C TYR A 75 -3.94 -4.38 -7.90
N LEU A 76 -4.83 -4.87 -7.05
CA LEU A 76 -4.50 -5.98 -6.17
C LEU A 76 -4.32 -7.24 -7.02
N SER A 77 -3.11 -7.75 -7.06
CA SER A 77 -2.72 -8.94 -7.81
C SER A 77 -2.37 -10.09 -6.89
N GLY A 78 -2.47 -11.31 -7.41
CA GLY A 78 -2.07 -12.53 -6.71
C GLY A 78 -0.60 -12.51 -6.30
N TRP A 79 -0.31 -13.14 -5.19
CA TRP A 79 1.02 -13.33 -4.64
C TRP A 79 1.65 -14.62 -5.17
N THR A 80 2.39 -14.51 -6.28
CA THR A 80 2.92 -15.67 -7.02
C THR A 80 4.27 -16.18 -6.54
N ASN A 81 4.99 -15.41 -5.72
CA ASN A 81 6.34 -15.73 -5.25
C ASN A 81 6.42 -16.05 -3.76
N ALA A 82 5.32 -16.48 -3.14
CA ALA A 82 5.31 -16.91 -1.73
C ALA A 82 6.38 -18.00 -1.45
N PRO A 83 7.09 -17.94 -0.31
CA PRO A 83 6.91 -17.03 0.82
C PRO A 83 7.77 -15.76 0.77
N GLN A 84 8.25 -15.33 -0.39
CA GLN A 84 8.98 -14.06 -0.53
C GLN A 84 8.00 -12.88 -0.52
N ALA A 85 8.49 -11.66 -0.28
CA ALA A 85 7.64 -10.47 -0.32
C ALA A 85 6.98 -10.31 -1.70
N PRO A 86 5.69 -9.89 -1.78
CA PRO A 86 5.01 -9.64 -3.04
C PRO A 86 5.66 -8.48 -3.80
N ALA A 87 5.48 -8.42 -5.12
CA ALA A 87 6.07 -7.37 -5.96
C ALA A 87 5.64 -5.95 -5.53
N SER A 88 4.38 -5.77 -5.13
CA SER A 88 3.87 -4.51 -4.57
C SER A 88 4.31 -4.26 -3.12
N GLY A 89 4.96 -5.22 -2.48
CA GLY A 89 5.41 -5.14 -1.08
C GLY A 89 6.34 -3.98 -0.80
N ALA A 90 7.21 -3.62 -1.76
CA ALA A 90 8.08 -2.45 -1.62
C ALA A 90 7.32 -1.14 -1.44
N LEU A 91 6.21 -0.95 -2.17
CA LEU A 91 5.33 0.22 -2.04
C LEU A 91 4.56 0.22 -0.72
N VAL A 92 4.05 -0.95 -0.31
CA VAL A 92 3.35 -1.10 0.98
C VAL A 92 4.31 -0.85 2.14
N GLN A 93 5.53 -1.38 2.07
CA GLN A 93 6.58 -1.09 3.06
C GLN A 93 6.98 0.38 3.04
N GLY A 94 7.10 1.01 1.87
CA GLY A 94 7.35 2.44 1.73
C GLY A 94 6.27 3.31 2.36
N ALA A 95 5.02 2.84 2.37
CA ALA A 95 3.89 3.53 2.97
C ALA A 95 3.76 3.32 4.50
N LEU A 96 4.10 2.12 4.99
CA LEU A 96 3.89 1.74 6.39
C LEU A 96 5.17 1.77 7.22
N GLY A 97 6.32 1.47 6.63
CA GLY A 97 7.64 1.54 7.27
C GLY A 97 8.24 0.18 7.63
N ALA A 98 7.52 -0.66 8.37
CA ALA A 98 8.05 -1.92 8.84
C ALA A 98 8.35 -2.91 7.72
N ALA A 99 9.47 -3.62 7.84
CA ALA A 99 9.77 -4.75 6.97
C ALA A 99 8.70 -5.85 7.09
N PRO A 100 8.40 -6.60 6.02
CA PRO A 100 7.37 -7.61 6.06
C PRO A 100 7.70 -8.73 7.04
N LEU A 101 6.73 -9.09 7.86
CA LEU A 101 6.77 -10.29 8.68
C LEU A 101 6.27 -11.47 7.83
N ILE A 102 7.18 -12.35 7.45
CA ILE A 102 6.87 -13.51 6.61
C ILE A 102 6.54 -14.72 7.48
N PHE A 103 5.40 -15.33 7.25
CA PHE A 103 5.04 -16.63 7.75
C PHE A 103 5.03 -17.63 6.59
N SER A 104 5.86 -18.66 6.67
CA SER A 104 5.98 -19.64 5.58
C SER A 104 4.89 -20.72 5.58
N GLY A 105 3.96 -20.65 6.54
CA GLY A 105 2.95 -21.67 6.73
C GLY A 105 3.39 -22.76 7.73
N ALA A 106 2.41 -23.45 8.31
CA ALA A 106 2.64 -24.57 9.21
C ALA A 106 1.40 -25.48 9.27
N PRO A 107 1.52 -26.76 9.64
CA PRO A 107 0.36 -27.63 9.84
C PRO A 107 -0.41 -27.25 11.11
N ALA A 108 -1.73 -27.31 11.03
CA ALA A 108 -2.62 -27.14 12.18
C ALA A 108 -2.44 -28.28 13.19
N GLY A 109 -2.41 -27.94 14.48
CA GLY A 109 -2.34 -28.87 15.58
C GLY A 109 -3.71 -29.29 16.12
N ALA A 110 -3.72 -30.28 17.02
CA ALA A 110 -4.92 -30.73 17.70
C ALA A 110 -5.49 -29.65 18.63
N GLY A 111 -6.81 -29.55 18.71
CA GLY A 111 -7.49 -28.58 19.56
C GLY A 111 -7.70 -27.20 18.94
N SER A 112 -7.45 -27.05 17.63
CA SER A 112 -7.83 -25.83 16.90
C SER A 112 -9.35 -25.65 16.90
N THR A 113 -9.78 -24.38 16.97
CA THR A 113 -11.16 -23.95 16.80
C THR A 113 -11.23 -22.91 15.66
N ALA A 114 -12.38 -22.36 15.40
CA ALA A 114 -12.52 -21.32 14.39
C ALA A 114 -11.75 -20.02 14.72
N SER A 115 -11.58 -19.71 16.02
CA SER A 115 -10.92 -18.49 16.51
C SER A 115 -9.60 -18.72 17.24
N LEU A 116 -9.28 -19.96 17.61
CA LEU A 116 -8.03 -20.34 18.26
C LEU A 116 -7.33 -21.40 17.42
N LEU A 117 -6.18 -21.08 16.89
CA LEU A 117 -5.36 -22.06 16.17
C LEU A 117 -4.31 -22.64 17.10
N GLN A 118 -4.14 -23.96 17.00
CA GLN A 118 -3.05 -24.71 17.62
C GLN A 118 -2.07 -25.15 16.54
N PHE A 119 -0.79 -25.21 16.90
CA PHE A 119 0.30 -25.69 16.06
C PHE A 119 1.00 -26.84 16.78
N GLY A 120 1.53 -27.79 16.02
CA GLY A 120 2.27 -28.92 16.60
C GLY A 120 3.63 -28.53 17.17
N THR A 121 4.19 -27.40 16.77
CA THR A 121 5.45 -26.81 17.20
C THR A 121 5.30 -25.31 17.39
N GLY A 122 6.34 -24.62 17.86
CA GLY A 122 6.32 -23.17 18.00
C GLY A 122 6.04 -22.50 16.64
N HIS A 123 5.03 -21.62 16.61
CA HIS A 123 4.55 -21.00 15.36
C HIS A 123 5.38 -19.80 14.91
N GLY A 124 6.12 -19.14 15.82
CA GLY A 124 6.95 -17.98 15.51
C GLY A 124 6.18 -16.72 15.04
N LEU A 125 4.85 -16.73 15.11
CA LEU A 125 4.01 -15.59 14.73
C LEU A 125 4.04 -14.50 15.79
N ALA A 126 3.86 -13.25 15.36
CA ALA A 126 3.67 -12.08 16.20
C ALA A 126 2.20 -11.61 16.15
N VAL A 127 1.77 -10.83 17.16
CA VAL A 127 0.48 -10.14 17.13
C VAL A 127 0.46 -9.18 15.94
N GLY A 128 -0.67 -9.11 15.23
CA GLY A 128 -0.80 -8.33 13.99
C GLY A 128 -0.35 -9.06 12.73
N GLN A 129 0.36 -10.19 12.86
CA GLN A 129 0.72 -11.02 11.70
C GLN A 129 -0.48 -11.85 11.25
N ALA A 130 -0.59 -12.07 9.93
CA ALA A 130 -1.72 -12.83 9.38
C ALA A 130 -1.39 -14.31 9.19
N ILE A 131 -2.43 -15.10 9.03
CA ILE A 131 -2.44 -16.49 8.56
C ILE A 131 -3.52 -16.67 7.49
N THR A 132 -3.38 -17.69 6.65
CA THR A 132 -4.43 -18.07 5.70
C THR A 132 -4.87 -19.52 5.91
N TYR A 133 -6.17 -19.76 5.70
CA TYR A 133 -6.74 -21.10 5.71
C TYR A 133 -8.02 -21.14 4.87
N GLY A 134 -8.14 -22.08 3.94
CA GLY A 134 -9.36 -22.33 3.17
C GLY A 134 -9.86 -21.12 2.34
N GLY A 135 -8.95 -20.29 1.82
CA GLY A 135 -9.32 -19.06 1.09
C GLY A 135 -9.72 -17.89 1.99
N GLU A 136 -9.37 -17.97 3.27
CA GLU A 136 -9.58 -16.89 4.23
C GLU A 136 -8.27 -16.42 4.81
N ILE A 137 -8.15 -15.11 5.07
CA ILE A 137 -7.03 -14.48 5.76
C ILE A 137 -7.52 -13.91 7.10
N ARG A 138 -6.78 -14.14 8.19
CA ARG A 138 -7.08 -13.63 9.53
C ARG A 138 -5.79 -13.17 10.20
N PHE A 139 -5.92 -12.23 11.11
CA PHE A 139 -4.79 -11.69 11.86
C PHE A 139 -4.73 -12.28 13.27
N VAL A 140 -3.52 -12.43 13.77
CA VAL A 140 -3.25 -12.85 15.15
C VAL A 140 -3.58 -11.69 16.09
N ALA A 141 -4.62 -11.83 16.87
CA ALA A 141 -5.03 -10.83 17.86
C ALA A 141 -4.33 -11.02 19.21
N ALA A 142 -4.01 -12.28 19.58
CA ALA A 142 -3.29 -12.60 20.80
C ALA A 142 -2.51 -13.91 20.68
N ILE A 143 -1.47 -14.04 21.48
CA ILE A 143 -0.62 -15.22 21.55
C ILE A 143 -0.63 -15.77 22.98
N PRO A 144 -1.53 -16.73 23.29
CA PRO A 144 -1.59 -17.32 24.63
C PRO A 144 -0.31 -18.09 25.01
N ASN A 145 0.31 -18.76 24.06
CA ASN A 145 1.57 -19.49 24.24
C ASN A 145 2.27 -19.73 22.89
N ALA A 146 3.45 -20.33 22.91
CA ALA A 146 4.27 -20.55 21.72
C ALA A 146 3.65 -21.45 20.63
N THR A 147 2.60 -22.20 20.96
CA THR A 147 1.91 -23.13 20.04
C THR A 147 0.47 -22.75 19.73
N SER A 148 -0.03 -21.64 20.27
CA SER A 148 -1.41 -21.22 20.02
C SER A 148 -1.55 -19.73 19.75
N VAL A 149 -2.43 -19.39 18.82
CA VAL A 149 -2.77 -18.00 18.47
C VAL A 149 -4.29 -17.82 18.47
N VAL A 150 -4.74 -16.67 18.93
CA VAL A 150 -6.13 -16.23 18.83
C VAL A 150 -6.26 -15.32 17.62
N LEU A 151 -7.25 -15.58 16.78
CA LEU A 151 -7.53 -14.80 15.59
C LEU A 151 -8.46 -13.62 15.89
N ASN A 152 -8.27 -12.53 15.16
CA ASN A 152 -9.12 -11.33 15.25
C ASN A 152 -10.57 -11.59 14.81
N GLN A 153 -10.76 -12.55 13.88
CA GLN A 153 -12.08 -13.01 13.42
C GLN A 153 -12.07 -14.53 13.25
N ALA A 154 -13.23 -15.16 13.44
CA ALA A 154 -13.36 -16.60 13.26
C ALA A 154 -13.20 -17.01 11.79
N LEU A 155 -12.60 -18.17 11.56
CA LEU A 155 -12.61 -18.86 10.28
C LEU A 155 -14.01 -19.47 10.03
N SER A 156 -14.42 -19.61 8.78
CA SER A 156 -15.69 -20.28 8.42
C SER A 156 -15.63 -21.79 8.67
N SER A 157 -14.44 -22.37 8.66
CA SER A 157 -14.22 -23.80 8.93
C SER A 157 -13.09 -24.01 9.91
N ILE A 158 -13.21 -25.02 10.76
CA ILE A 158 -12.20 -25.36 11.76
C ILE A 158 -11.06 -26.12 11.06
N PRO A 159 -9.80 -25.70 11.17
CA PRO A 159 -8.68 -26.46 10.66
C PRO A 159 -8.55 -27.84 11.32
N THR A 160 -8.48 -28.88 10.51
CA THR A 160 -8.23 -30.22 11.00
C THR A 160 -6.73 -30.43 11.27
N VAL A 161 -6.40 -31.36 12.15
CA VAL A 161 -5.01 -31.70 12.46
C VAL A 161 -4.23 -32.03 11.19
N GLY A 162 -3.10 -31.39 11.00
CA GLY A 162 -2.24 -31.59 9.83
C GLY A 162 -2.65 -30.78 8.59
N SER A 163 -3.82 -30.11 8.58
CA SER A 163 -4.18 -29.25 7.46
C SER A 163 -3.23 -28.04 7.36
N PRO A 164 -2.85 -27.63 6.14
CA PRO A 164 -1.90 -26.53 5.95
C PRO A 164 -2.53 -25.18 6.30
N ILE A 165 -1.93 -24.47 7.25
CA ILE A 165 -2.10 -23.03 7.42
C ILE A 165 -1.13 -22.36 6.45
N GLY A 166 -1.64 -21.53 5.58
CA GLY A 166 -0.88 -20.99 4.45
C GLY A 166 0.06 -19.85 4.83
N ALA A 167 0.98 -19.56 3.90
CA ALA A 167 1.96 -18.50 4.03
C ALA A 167 1.31 -17.10 3.97
N THR A 168 1.95 -16.11 4.60
CA THR A 168 1.56 -14.69 4.54
C THR A 168 2.75 -13.77 4.59
N ALA A 169 2.59 -12.57 4.00
CA ALA A 169 3.49 -11.43 4.16
C ALA A 169 2.71 -10.29 4.80
N SER A 170 2.98 -9.99 6.06
CA SER A 170 2.26 -9.00 6.86
C SER A 170 3.09 -7.74 7.04
N TYR A 171 2.45 -6.58 6.93
CA TYR A 171 3.06 -5.26 7.09
C TYR A 171 2.31 -4.49 8.17
N HIS A 172 3.04 -3.66 8.90
CA HIS A 172 2.49 -2.76 9.90
C HIS A 172 3.24 -1.42 9.88
N PRO A 173 2.68 -0.37 10.47
CA PRO A 173 3.36 0.90 10.60
C PRO A 173 4.67 0.81 11.37
N ALA A 174 5.59 1.73 11.05
CA ALA A 174 6.81 2.00 11.82
C ALA A 174 7.14 3.49 11.78
N THR A 175 8.10 3.90 12.59
CA THR A 175 8.53 5.31 12.68
C THR A 175 9.24 5.77 11.42
N ASP A 176 10.14 4.92 10.87
CA ASP A 176 10.93 5.25 9.70
C ASP A 176 10.28 4.69 8.42
N LEU A 177 10.25 5.50 7.36
CA LEU A 177 9.74 5.10 6.05
C LEU A 177 10.89 4.90 5.08
N PRO A 178 11.07 3.71 4.50
CA PRO A 178 12.05 3.50 3.46
C PRO A 178 11.61 4.15 2.16
N SER A 179 12.58 4.62 1.37
CA SER A 179 12.37 5.09 0.01
C SER A 179 12.41 3.93 -0.98
N VAL A 180 11.86 4.18 -2.17
CA VAL A 180 11.82 3.21 -3.26
C VAL A 180 12.38 3.82 -4.54
N ASN A 181 12.96 2.97 -5.38
CA ASN A 181 13.23 3.29 -6.77
C ASN A 181 12.06 2.84 -7.65
N VAL A 182 11.70 3.67 -8.62
CA VAL A 182 10.73 3.31 -9.66
C VAL A 182 11.43 3.38 -11.02
N PHE A 183 11.39 2.26 -11.74
CA PHE A 183 11.98 2.14 -13.07
C PHE A 183 10.85 1.97 -14.08
N ASP A 184 10.86 2.85 -15.09
CA ASP A 184 9.81 2.94 -16.10
C ASP A 184 10.43 2.72 -17.48
N PHE A 185 10.24 1.53 -18.03
CA PHE A 185 10.78 1.09 -19.30
C PHE A 185 9.71 1.04 -20.39
N TRP A 186 10.10 1.50 -21.56
CA TRP A 186 9.24 1.52 -22.75
C TRP A 186 9.87 0.74 -23.89
N SER A 187 9.08 0.16 -24.75
CA SER A 187 9.51 -0.47 -26.01
C SER A 187 8.98 0.34 -27.18
N PRO A 188 9.79 0.58 -28.23
CA PRO A 188 11.17 0.13 -28.44
C PRO A 188 12.19 0.85 -27.52
N GLU A 189 13.42 0.31 -27.42
CA GLU A 189 14.50 0.84 -26.57
C GLU A 189 14.90 2.30 -26.86
N THR A 190 14.56 2.81 -28.06
CA THR A 190 14.76 4.22 -28.42
C THR A 190 13.79 5.19 -27.74
N ALA A 191 12.76 4.68 -27.06
CA ALA A 191 11.89 5.52 -26.25
C ALA A 191 12.64 6.02 -25.02
N VAL A 192 12.22 7.20 -24.53
CA VAL A 192 12.77 7.75 -23.30
C VAL A 192 12.33 6.87 -22.12
N GLN A 193 13.31 6.29 -21.44
CA GLN A 193 13.11 5.52 -20.22
C GLN A 193 13.36 6.42 -19.01
N ARG A 194 12.70 6.16 -17.90
CA ARG A 194 12.76 7.02 -16.71
C ARG A 194 13.12 6.20 -15.48
N PHE A 195 13.87 6.83 -14.61
CA PHE A 195 14.25 6.29 -13.30
C PHE A 195 13.97 7.33 -12.22
N LEU A 196 13.16 6.97 -11.25
CA LEU A 196 12.81 7.79 -10.10
C LEU A 196 13.61 7.33 -8.89
N SER A 197 14.41 8.24 -8.33
CA SER A 197 15.28 7.99 -7.18
C SER A 197 14.77 8.72 -5.95
N GLY A 198 14.90 8.11 -4.78
CA GLY A 198 14.48 8.67 -3.50
C GLY A 198 12.98 8.90 -3.41
N ALA A 199 12.17 8.03 -4.03
CA ALA A 199 10.72 8.15 -3.96
C ALA A 199 10.22 7.67 -2.59
N MET A 200 9.50 8.53 -1.86
CA MET A 200 8.86 8.19 -0.60
C MET A 200 7.34 8.23 -0.75
N VAL A 201 6.66 7.25 -0.19
CA VAL A 201 5.21 7.15 -0.26
C VAL A 201 4.58 8.04 0.80
N ASN A 202 4.10 9.21 0.38
CA ASN A 202 3.38 10.13 1.27
C ASN A 202 1.93 9.69 1.51
N ARG A 203 1.29 9.16 0.49
CA ARG A 203 -0.09 8.65 0.58
C ARG A 203 -0.20 7.27 -0.06
N MET A 204 -0.83 6.35 0.65
CA MET A 204 -1.32 5.07 0.15
C MET A 204 -2.84 5.04 0.28
N LYS A 205 -3.51 4.76 -0.82
CA LYS A 205 -4.96 4.63 -0.87
C LYS A 205 -5.30 3.23 -1.38
N LEU A 206 -6.24 2.55 -0.72
CA LEU A 206 -6.83 1.31 -1.17
C LEU A 206 -8.33 1.52 -1.39
N THR A 207 -8.79 1.32 -2.63
CA THR A 207 -10.20 1.36 -2.99
C THR A 207 -10.77 -0.06 -3.02
N VAL A 208 -11.86 -0.28 -2.31
CA VAL A 208 -12.55 -1.58 -2.15
C VAL A 208 -13.92 -1.51 -2.81
N ASN A 209 -14.33 -2.61 -3.44
CA ASN A 209 -15.64 -2.76 -4.09
C ASN A 209 -15.84 -1.86 -5.32
N GLY A 210 -14.78 -1.65 -6.11
CA GLY A 210 -14.86 -1.15 -7.48
C GLY A 210 -14.97 -2.31 -8.48
N ASP A 211 -14.67 -2.06 -9.75
CA ASP A 211 -14.50 -3.13 -10.75
C ASP A 211 -13.38 -4.09 -10.32
N PHE A 212 -12.30 -3.51 -9.78
CA PHE A 212 -11.16 -4.19 -9.17
C PHE A 212 -10.79 -3.48 -7.87
N HIS A 213 -10.09 -4.19 -6.97
CA HIS A 213 -9.42 -3.54 -5.85
C HIS A 213 -8.18 -2.81 -6.36
N GLU A 214 -8.07 -1.52 -6.08
CA GLU A 214 -7.01 -0.67 -6.60
C GLU A 214 -6.21 -0.02 -5.48
N PHE A 215 -4.89 -0.06 -5.63
CA PHE A 215 -3.97 0.73 -4.84
C PHE A 215 -3.54 1.98 -5.61
N ALA A 216 -3.51 3.12 -4.94
CA ALA A 216 -2.85 4.32 -5.40
C ALA A 216 -1.77 4.74 -4.41
N PHE A 217 -0.58 5.05 -4.92
CA PHE A 217 0.55 5.53 -4.15
C PHE A 217 0.98 6.89 -4.71
N GLU A 218 1.13 7.86 -3.84
CA GLU A 218 1.51 9.21 -4.20
C GLU A 218 2.61 9.70 -3.28
N GLY A 219 3.51 10.54 -3.79
CA GLY A 219 4.54 11.14 -2.96
C GLY A 219 5.52 12.03 -3.71
N GLY A 220 6.55 12.42 -3.01
CA GLY A 220 7.68 13.12 -3.55
C GLY A 220 8.87 12.19 -3.81
N ALA A 221 9.84 12.69 -4.57
CA ALA A 221 11.07 11.98 -4.85
C ALA A 221 12.27 12.93 -4.91
N LYS A 222 13.46 12.37 -4.76
CA LYS A 222 14.72 13.11 -4.85
C LYS A 222 14.97 13.63 -6.26
N ASP A 223 14.91 12.75 -7.25
CA ASP A 223 15.22 13.08 -8.64
C ASP A 223 14.47 12.18 -9.62
N LEU A 224 14.24 12.72 -10.82
CA LEU A 224 13.72 11.99 -11.98
C LEU A 224 14.78 12.05 -13.07
N VAL A 225 15.37 10.91 -13.37
CA VAL A 225 16.44 10.75 -14.38
C VAL A 225 15.85 10.09 -15.62
N ASP A 226 16.12 10.63 -16.78
CA ASP A 226 15.70 10.06 -18.07
C ASP A 226 16.90 9.56 -18.89
N SER A 227 16.67 8.58 -19.75
CA SER A 227 17.73 7.98 -20.57
C SER A 227 18.27 8.93 -21.66
N ALA A 228 17.48 9.92 -22.09
CA ALA A 228 17.86 10.82 -23.19
C ALA A 228 18.81 11.92 -22.73
N SER A 229 18.70 12.37 -21.47
CA SER A 229 19.57 13.40 -20.89
C SER A 229 20.60 12.82 -19.91
N PHE A 230 20.68 11.50 -19.77
CA PHE A 230 21.58 10.84 -18.84
C PHE A 230 23.05 11.07 -19.19
N THR A 231 23.83 11.41 -18.18
CA THR A 231 25.30 11.42 -18.23
C THR A 231 25.85 10.75 -16.98
N ALA A 232 26.96 10.03 -17.09
CA ALA A 232 27.59 9.36 -15.96
C ALA A 232 27.81 10.32 -14.78
N GLY A 233 27.43 9.88 -13.58
CA GLY A 233 27.47 10.67 -12.35
C GLY A 233 26.12 11.28 -11.94
N VAL A 234 25.13 11.36 -12.83
CA VAL A 234 23.77 11.80 -12.48
C VAL A 234 23.14 10.78 -11.54
N ALA A 235 22.56 11.27 -10.45
CA ALA A 235 21.98 10.46 -9.36
C ALA A 235 22.95 9.39 -8.78
N GLY A 236 24.27 9.59 -8.93
CA GLY A 236 25.30 8.64 -8.49
C GLY A 236 25.47 7.41 -9.40
N LEU A 237 24.83 7.40 -10.57
CA LEU A 237 24.86 6.29 -11.51
C LEU A 237 26.07 6.38 -12.46
N THR A 238 26.73 5.25 -12.71
CA THR A 238 27.74 5.14 -13.78
C THR A 238 27.09 4.95 -15.14
N ASP A 239 26.02 4.14 -15.17
CA ASP A 239 25.25 3.82 -16.37
C ASP A 239 23.76 3.92 -16.08
N PHE A 240 22.95 4.20 -17.11
CA PHE A 240 21.50 4.17 -16.94
C PHE A 240 21.03 2.73 -16.65
N PRO A 241 20.09 2.52 -15.70
CA PRO A 241 19.64 1.19 -15.34
C PRO A 241 19.08 0.42 -16.53
N VAL A 242 19.48 -0.86 -16.65
CA VAL A 242 19.03 -1.74 -17.73
C VAL A 242 17.85 -2.58 -17.24
N GLU A 243 16.85 -2.76 -18.10
CA GLU A 243 15.72 -3.62 -17.82
C GLU A 243 16.19 -5.08 -17.62
N PRO A 244 15.72 -5.78 -16.56
CA PRO A 244 16.01 -7.20 -16.38
C PRO A 244 15.51 -8.02 -17.56
N PRO A 245 16.15 -9.19 -17.84
CA PRO A 245 15.66 -10.10 -18.87
C PRO A 245 14.18 -10.41 -18.68
N PHE A 246 13.45 -10.48 -19.78
CA PHE A 246 12.02 -10.76 -19.77
C PHE A 246 11.74 -12.08 -19.06
N VAL A 247 10.84 -12.03 -18.08
CA VAL A 247 10.24 -13.20 -17.48
C VAL A 247 8.74 -13.08 -17.70
N ASP A 248 8.08 -14.19 -18.01
CA ASP A 248 6.63 -14.21 -18.21
C ASP A 248 5.93 -13.55 -17.03
N PHE A 249 5.15 -12.51 -17.35
CA PHE A 249 4.42 -11.74 -16.37
C PHE A 249 3.05 -12.38 -16.18
N ASN A 250 3.01 -13.35 -15.27
CA ASN A 250 1.81 -14.08 -14.95
C ASN A 250 1.30 -13.68 -13.56
N TYR A 251 0.22 -12.92 -13.52
CA TYR A 251 -0.49 -12.58 -12.29
C TYR A 251 -2.00 -12.56 -12.57
N SER A 252 -2.76 -12.94 -11.56
CA SER A 252 -4.21 -12.75 -11.52
C SER A 252 -4.54 -11.42 -10.86
N ILE A 253 -5.64 -10.80 -11.28
CA ILE A 253 -6.17 -9.57 -10.67
C ILE A 253 -7.40 -9.96 -9.87
N VAL A 254 -7.49 -9.47 -8.63
CA VAL A 254 -8.60 -9.77 -7.73
C VAL A 254 -9.82 -8.91 -8.09
N PRO A 255 -10.95 -9.51 -8.48
CA PRO A 255 -12.18 -8.77 -8.74
C PRO A 255 -12.66 -8.01 -7.51
N GLY A 256 -13.13 -6.77 -7.71
CA GLY A 256 -13.50 -5.87 -6.62
C GLY A 256 -14.71 -6.28 -5.78
N ASN A 257 -15.54 -7.19 -6.30
CA ASN A 257 -16.70 -7.74 -5.59
C ASN A 257 -16.36 -8.96 -4.71
N LEU A 258 -15.12 -9.48 -4.79
CA LEU A 258 -14.69 -10.61 -3.97
C LEU A 258 -14.06 -10.13 -2.67
N GLY A 259 -14.79 -10.31 -1.57
CA GLY A 259 -14.28 -9.91 -0.27
C GLY A 259 -15.29 -10.13 0.85
N GLN A 260 -14.85 -9.82 2.06
CA GLN A 260 -15.63 -9.90 3.28
C GLN A 260 -15.23 -8.75 4.21
N ALA A 261 -16.18 -8.25 4.98
CA ALA A 261 -15.94 -7.19 5.95
C ALA A 261 -16.51 -7.55 7.33
N TRP A 262 -15.83 -7.13 8.38
CA TRP A 262 -16.27 -7.20 9.77
C TRP A 262 -16.08 -5.83 10.41
N LEU A 263 -17.12 -5.31 11.00
CA LEU A 263 -17.16 -4.02 11.69
C LEU A 263 -17.62 -4.25 13.13
N GLY A 264 -16.78 -3.88 14.09
CA GLY A 264 -17.03 -4.15 15.50
C GLY A 264 -16.55 -5.53 15.96
N GLY A 265 -16.72 -5.82 17.25
CA GLY A 265 -16.26 -7.04 17.90
C GLY A 265 -17.13 -8.28 17.66
N GLY A 266 -18.13 -8.19 16.78
CA GLY A 266 -19.04 -9.29 16.48
C GLY A 266 -18.45 -10.29 15.48
N ALA A 267 -18.86 -11.57 15.61
CA ALA A 267 -18.50 -12.61 14.65
C ALA A 267 -19.24 -12.50 13.30
N SER A 268 -20.16 -11.55 13.18
CA SER A 268 -21.02 -11.40 12.01
C SER A 268 -20.33 -10.61 10.91
N LYS A 269 -20.40 -11.14 9.69
CA LYS A 269 -19.94 -10.45 8.49
C LYS A 269 -20.89 -9.32 8.13
N PHE A 270 -20.36 -8.16 7.81
CA PHE A 270 -21.11 -7.07 7.23
C PHE A 270 -21.23 -7.25 5.71
N CYS A 271 -22.34 -7.86 5.26
CA CYS A 271 -22.61 -8.03 3.83
C CYS A 271 -23.22 -6.79 3.18
N THR A 272 -23.38 -5.69 3.92
CA THR A 272 -24.04 -4.46 3.47
C THR A 272 -23.08 -3.36 3.03
N VAL A 273 -21.78 -3.56 3.20
CA VAL A 273 -20.76 -2.59 2.74
C VAL A 273 -20.82 -2.44 1.22
N THR A 274 -21.06 -1.24 0.74
CA THR A 274 -21.18 -0.91 -0.68
C THR A 274 -19.88 -0.35 -1.24
N SER A 275 -19.08 0.33 -0.43
CA SER A 275 -17.76 0.83 -0.79
C SER A 275 -16.92 1.04 0.46
N ALA A 276 -15.61 0.93 0.31
CA ALA A 276 -14.67 1.34 1.34
C ALA A 276 -13.39 1.92 0.70
N GLU A 277 -12.80 2.87 1.40
CA GLU A 277 -11.56 3.51 1.02
C GLU A 277 -10.67 3.65 2.26
N LEU A 278 -9.57 2.93 2.28
CA LEU A 278 -8.51 3.09 3.27
C LEU A 278 -7.49 4.12 2.74
N ASN A 279 -7.17 5.11 3.55
CA ASN A 279 -6.16 6.10 3.23
C ASN A 279 -5.13 6.19 4.37
N VAL A 280 -3.86 6.06 4.01
CA VAL A 280 -2.71 6.27 4.90
C VAL A 280 -1.96 7.49 4.40
N GLU A 281 -1.81 8.51 5.23
CA GLU A 281 -1.10 9.74 4.92
C GLU A 281 0.04 9.96 5.92
N ASN A 282 1.26 10.09 5.40
CA ASN A 282 2.47 10.15 6.20
C ASN A 282 2.97 11.59 6.46
N ASN A 283 2.37 12.60 5.80
CA ASN A 283 2.73 14.01 5.95
C ASN A 283 4.24 14.26 5.83
N ILE A 284 4.86 13.69 4.79
CA ILE A 284 6.30 13.75 4.58
C ILE A 284 6.73 15.17 4.22
N ASP A 285 7.69 15.71 5.00
CA ASP A 285 8.39 16.95 4.70
C ASP A 285 9.68 16.63 3.93
N PHE A 286 9.74 17.06 2.66
CA PHE A 286 10.95 16.95 1.86
C PHE A 286 11.84 18.17 2.11
N ARG A 287 13.08 17.93 2.56
CA ARG A 287 14.07 18.97 2.86
C ARG A 287 14.63 19.60 1.57
N GLU A 288 13.79 20.41 0.92
CA GLU A 288 14.08 21.01 -0.40
C GLU A 288 14.85 22.35 -0.32
N THR A 289 14.90 22.97 0.86
CA THR A 289 15.40 24.34 1.03
C THR A 289 16.84 24.41 1.56
N GLU A 290 17.54 23.30 1.70
CA GLU A 290 18.91 23.28 2.20
C GLU A 290 19.86 24.03 1.24
N PHE A 291 20.75 24.85 1.84
CA PHE A 291 21.72 25.63 1.07
C PHE A 291 22.74 24.72 0.38
N GLY A 292 22.97 24.98 -0.91
CA GLY A 292 23.91 24.20 -1.73
C GLY A 292 23.35 22.89 -2.30
N CYS A 293 22.03 22.66 -2.18
CA CYS A 293 21.37 21.50 -2.75
C CYS A 293 20.33 21.93 -3.79
N ASP A 294 20.31 21.20 -4.90
CA ASP A 294 19.35 21.36 -6.00
C ASP A 294 18.21 20.32 -5.96
N CYS A 295 18.31 19.30 -5.10
CA CYS A 295 17.30 18.26 -4.89
C CYS A 295 17.18 17.93 -3.39
N PRO A 296 16.05 17.33 -2.93
CA PRO A 296 15.89 16.90 -1.55
C PRO A 296 16.98 15.92 -1.11
N LYS A 297 17.51 16.10 0.10
CA LYS A 297 18.48 15.17 0.70
C LYS A 297 17.85 14.09 1.53
N ALA A 298 16.65 14.32 2.01
CA ALA A 298 15.86 13.38 2.78
C ALA A 298 14.39 13.80 2.75
N GLY A 299 13.51 12.84 2.98
CA GLY A 299 12.14 13.09 3.39
C GLY A 299 12.01 12.71 4.88
N VAL A 300 11.35 13.56 5.65
CA VAL A 300 11.11 13.32 7.07
C VAL A 300 9.62 13.05 7.27
N PRO A 301 9.24 11.84 7.73
CA PRO A 301 7.84 11.53 8.02
C PRO A 301 7.27 12.45 9.10
N GLY A 302 6.05 12.96 8.88
CA GLY A 302 5.28 13.67 9.88
C GLY A 302 4.37 12.75 10.69
N ALA A 303 3.34 13.31 11.30
CA ALA A 303 2.33 12.52 12.00
C ALA A 303 1.52 11.69 10.97
N ARG A 304 1.52 10.37 11.13
CA ARG A 304 0.73 9.46 10.30
C ARG A 304 -0.76 9.63 10.58
N ASN A 305 -1.55 9.67 9.53
CA ASN A 305 -3.00 9.72 9.60
C ASN A 305 -3.58 8.55 8.80
N VAL A 306 -4.22 7.62 9.50
CA VAL A 306 -4.90 6.47 8.88
C VAL A 306 -6.40 6.70 8.99
N THR A 307 -7.08 6.75 7.86
CA THR A 307 -8.52 7.00 7.79
C THR A 307 -9.21 5.95 6.94
N LEU A 308 -10.44 5.64 7.34
CA LEU A 308 -11.34 4.76 6.62
C LEU A 308 -12.62 5.51 6.30
N THR A 309 -12.94 5.63 5.01
CA THR A 309 -14.26 6.04 4.54
C THR A 309 -15.00 4.81 4.05
N PHE A 310 -16.24 4.61 4.46
CA PHE A 310 -17.02 3.47 3.99
C PHE A 310 -18.51 3.79 3.95
N SER A 311 -19.21 3.11 3.05
CA SER A 311 -20.65 3.20 2.91
C SER A 311 -21.27 1.82 3.07
N LEU A 312 -22.45 1.76 3.68
CA LEU A 312 -23.20 0.52 3.83
C LEU A 312 -24.71 0.78 3.70
N TYR A 313 -25.43 -0.24 3.26
CA TYR A 313 -26.90 -0.21 3.36
C TYR A 313 -27.32 -0.40 4.82
N GLU A 314 -28.23 0.47 5.29
CA GLU A 314 -28.83 0.33 6.61
C GLU A 314 -29.65 -0.97 6.70
N ARG A 315 -29.51 -1.64 7.82
CA ARG A 315 -30.32 -2.81 8.17
C ARG A 315 -30.84 -2.66 9.60
N ASP A 316 -32.05 -3.15 9.80
CA ASP A 316 -32.65 -3.26 11.13
C ASP A 316 -32.07 -4.50 11.84
N ASP A 317 -30.78 -4.38 12.25
CA ASP A 317 -30.07 -5.40 13.01
C ASP A 317 -29.20 -4.79 14.12
N GLU A 318 -28.88 -5.62 15.13
CA GLU A 318 -28.08 -5.18 16.28
C GLU A 318 -26.67 -4.69 15.89
N ALA A 319 -26.07 -5.25 14.85
CA ALA A 319 -24.72 -4.90 14.44
C ALA A 319 -24.68 -3.51 13.80
N THR A 320 -25.67 -3.19 12.96
CA THR A 320 -25.82 -1.85 12.35
C THR A 320 -26.12 -0.81 13.43
N LEU A 321 -27.02 -1.13 14.38
CA LEU A 321 -27.32 -0.24 15.50
C LEU A 321 -26.09 -0.01 16.40
N ALA A 322 -25.31 -1.05 16.69
CA ALA A 322 -24.10 -0.95 17.51
C ALA A 322 -23.04 -0.04 16.84
N LEU A 323 -22.90 -0.11 15.52
CA LEU A 323 -21.99 0.76 14.76
C LEU A 323 -22.41 2.24 14.86
N TYR A 324 -23.73 2.52 14.72
CA TYR A 324 -24.28 3.86 14.89
C TYR A 324 -24.07 4.40 16.32
N GLN A 325 -24.30 3.56 17.32
CA GLN A 325 -24.07 3.92 18.73
C GLN A 325 -22.59 4.20 19.00
N ALA A 326 -21.67 3.41 18.42
CA ALA A 326 -20.24 3.66 18.52
C ALA A 326 -19.87 5.01 17.92
N ALA A 327 -20.44 5.37 16.77
CA ALA A 327 -20.24 6.68 16.15
C ALA A 327 -20.74 7.83 17.07
N ARG A 328 -21.93 7.67 17.66
CA ARG A 328 -22.52 8.67 18.58
C ARG A 328 -21.71 8.86 19.86
N THR A 329 -21.08 7.81 20.35
CA THR A 329 -20.27 7.82 21.58
C THR A 329 -18.78 8.00 21.32
N GLN A 330 -18.38 8.10 20.04
CA GLN A 330 -16.97 8.13 19.61
C GLN A 330 -16.16 6.96 20.17
N SER A 331 -16.79 5.79 20.24
CA SER A 331 -16.15 4.57 20.73
C SER A 331 -15.43 3.86 19.57
N PRO A 332 -14.17 3.40 19.77
CA PRO A 332 -13.46 2.69 18.74
C PRO A 332 -14.08 1.34 18.44
N VAL A 333 -14.16 0.98 17.17
CA VAL A 333 -14.58 -0.33 16.68
C VAL A 333 -13.46 -1.00 15.89
N SER A 334 -13.26 -2.29 16.08
CA SER A 334 -12.31 -3.05 15.25
C SER A 334 -12.90 -3.24 13.86
N VAL A 335 -12.07 -3.06 12.84
CA VAL A 335 -12.47 -3.22 11.43
C VAL A 335 -11.54 -4.20 10.74
N MET A 336 -12.12 -5.16 10.04
CA MET A 336 -11.36 -6.08 9.20
C MET A 336 -11.99 -6.18 7.82
N PHE A 337 -11.16 -6.09 6.78
CA PHE A 337 -11.49 -6.45 5.41
C PHE A 337 -10.62 -7.63 4.95
N GLN A 338 -11.25 -8.57 4.30
CA GLN A 338 -10.59 -9.56 3.46
C GLN A 338 -10.97 -9.27 2.02
N LEU A 339 -10.00 -9.12 1.14
CA LEU A 339 -10.16 -8.99 -0.31
C LEU A 339 -9.66 -10.27 -0.97
N GLY A 340 -10.41 -10.76 -1.95
CA GLY A 340 -10.16 -12.07 -2.55
C GLY A 340 -10.79 -13.23 -1.77
N GLN A 341 -10.77 -14.42 -2.38
CA GLN A 341 -11.31 -15.66 -1.82
C GLN A 341 -10.46 -16.90 -2.17
N THR A 342 -9.44 -16.71 -2.99
CA THR A 342 -8.58 -17.81 -3.46
C THR A 342 -7.23 -17.72 -2.75
N PRO A 343 -6.66 -18.83 -2.24
CA PRO A 343 -5.31 -18.84 -1.70
C PRO A 343 -4.29 -18.31 -2.73
N GLY A 344 -3.40 -17.43 -2.29
CA GLY A 344 -2.47 -16.71 -3.15
C GLY A 344 -3.05 -15.43 -3.80
N GLU A 345 -4.33 -15.12 -3.60
CA GLU A 345 -5.01 -13.93 -4.08
C GLU A 345 -5.71 -13.16 -2.95
N LEU A 346 -5.26 -13.37 -1.72
CA LEU A 346 -5.85 -12.76 -0.54
C LEU A 346 -5.09 -11.50 -0.14
N PHE A 347 -5.84 -10.49 0.25
CA PHE A 347 -5.31 -9.32 0.94
C PHE A 347 -6.17 -9.02 2.15
N GLY A 348 -5.55 -8.96 3.31
CA GLY A 348 -6.20 -8.62 4.58
C GLY A 348 -5.87 -7.20 5.01
N VAL A 349 -6.84 -6.52 5.58
CA VAL A 349 -6.68 -5.23 6.29
C VAL A 349 -7.30 -5.38 7.66
N TRP A 350 -6.56 -5.09 8.71
CA TRP A 350 -7.08 -5.06 10.07
C TRP A 350 -6.69 -3.77 10.77
N MET A 351 -7.70 -3.03 11.20
CA MET A 351 -7.55 -1.87 12.08
C MET A 351 -8.06 -2.23 13.46
N THR A 352 -7.22 -2.08 14.47
CA THR A 352 -7.52 -2.50 15.85
C THR A 352 -8.60 -1.66 16.50
N GLY A 353 -8.65 -0.37 16.14
CA GLY A 353 -9.68 0.55 16.59
C GLY A 353 -9.88 1.68 15.57
N VAL A 354 -11.08 1.82 15.06
CA VAL A 354 -11.50 2.92 14.20
C VAL A 354 -12.60 3.68 14.92
N VAL A 355 -12.49 4.98 15.02
CA VAL A 355 -13.53 5.84 15.61
C VAL A 355 -14.39 6.38 14.47
N PRO A 356 -15.59 5.82 14.26
CA PRO A 356 -16.48 6.29 13.22
C PRO A 356 -17.10 7.64 13.61
N GLU A 357 -17.31 8.51 12.62
CA GLU A 357 -18.14 9.69 12.78
C GLU A 357 -19.63 9.32 12.62
N VAL A 358 -20.53 10.18 13.07
CA VAL A 358 -21.97 9.97 12.86
C VAL A 358 -22.23 9.98 11.35
N PRO A 359 -22.85 8.93 10.79
CA PRO A 359 -22.96 8.80 9.34
C PRO A 359 -23.91 9.85 8.73
N GLU A 360 -23.61 10.20 7.50
CA GLU A 360 -24.57 10.89 6.63
C GLU A 360 -25.56 9.87 6.08
N TYR A 361 -26.81 10.30 5.94
CA TYR A 361 -27.88 9.50 5.35
C TYR A 361 -28.00 9.84 3.87
N ASP A 362 -28.01 8.80 3.04
CA ASP A 362 -28.27 8.91 1.60
C ASP A 362 -29.52 8.09 1.26
N ASP A 363 -30.59 8.79 0.94
CA ASP A 363 -31.90 8.26 0.56
C ASP A 363 -32.21 8.43 -0.94
N SER A 364 -31.18 8.71 -1.74
CA SER A 364 -31.32 8.90 -3.18
C SER A 364 -31.80 7.66 -3.93
N ASP A 365 -31.49 6.48 -3.38
CA ASP A 365 -31.92 5.19 -3.89
C ASP A 365 -33.07 4.59 -3.06
N SER A 366 -33.62 3.46 -3.55
CA SER A 366 -34.68 2.73 -2.84
C SER A 366 -34.24 2.10 -1.50
N ARG A 367 -32.94 2.10 -1.21
CA ARG A 367 -32.35 1.60 0.04
C ARG A 367 -31.60 2.73 0.70
N LEU A 368 -31.89 2.97 1.97
CA LEU A 368 -31.15 3.93 2.76
C LEU A 368 -29.68 3.47 2.93
N GLN A 369 -28.75 4.37 2.63
CA GLN A 369 -27.33 4.17 2.83
C GLN A 369 -26.82 5.07 3.95
N TRP A 370 -25.86 4.56 4.68
CA TRP A 370 -25.06 5.32 5.61
C TRP A 370 -23.66 5.47 5.07
N ARG A 371 -23.14 6.68 5.11
CA ARG A 371 -21.79 7.01 4.75
C ARG A 371 -21.03 7.50 5.98
N PHE A 372 -19.94 6.83 6.28
CA PHE A 372 -19.01 7.18 7.34
C PHE A 372 -17.77 7.77 6.69
N ASP A 373 -17.57 9.09 6.83
CA ASP A 373 -16.43 9.77 6.26
C ASP A 373 -15.27 9.82 7.24
N SER A 374 -14.06 9.59 6.73
CA SER A 374 -12.79 9.84 7.42
C SER A 374 -12.69 9.29 8.85
N ALA A 375 -13.30 8.14 9.11
CA ALA A 375 -13.18 7.47 10.40
C ALA A 375 -11.70 7.20 10.70
N LYS A 376 -11.18 7.75 11.81
CA LYS A 376 -9.76 7.67 12.14
C LYS A 376 -9.42 6.37 12.84
N ALA A 377 -8.39 5.70 12.33
CA ALA A 377 -7.77 4.59 13.06
C ALA A 377 -6.94 5.11 14.23
N GLN A 378 -7.00 4.40 15.33
CA GLN A 378 -6.21 4.65 16.52
C GLN A 378 -5.59 3.36 17.05
N GLY A 379 -4.42 3.48 17.64
CA GLY A 379 -3.66 2.40 18.26
C GLY A 379 -2.87 2.91 19.45
N THR A 380 -1.96 2.10 19.95
CA THR A 380 -1.04 2.43 21.03
C THR A 380 0.29 2.94 20.46
N ILE A 381 1.04 2.08 19.78
CA ILE A 381 2.29 2.43 19.10
C ILE A 381 2.39 1.52 17.87
N ASP A 382 2.30 2.12 16.67
CA ASP A 382 2.48 1.44 15.38
C ASP A 382 1.60 0.19 15.18
N ASP A 383 0.43 0.13 15.84
CA ASP A 383 -0.50 -1.00 15.84
C ASP A 383 -1.94 -0.64 15.39
N GLU A 384 -2.13 0.57 14.87
CA GLU A 384 -3.43 1.04 14.38
C GLU A 384 -3.89 0.36 13.09
N LEU A 385 -2.94 -0.19 12.30
CA LEU A 385 -3.21 -0.82 11.01
C LEU A 385 -2.27 -2.01 10.77
N PHE A 386 -2.84 -3.12 10.34
CA PHE A 386 -2.12 -4.28 9.82
C PHE A 386 -2.67 -4.62 8.44
N VAL A 387 -1.79 -4.90 7.50
CA VAL A 387 -2.16 -5.40 6.17
C VAL A 387 -1.33 -6.63 5.83
N ALA A 388 -1.90 -7.55 5.06
CA ALA A 388 -1.20 -8.77 4.72
C ALA A 388 -1.64 -9.33 3.36
N PHE A 389 -0.68 -9.91 2.65
CA PHE A 389 -0.89 -10.76 1.48
C PHE A 389 -0.90 -12.23 1.91
N GLY A 390 -1.74 -13.05 1.21
CA GLY A 390 -1.86 -14.47 1.53
C GLY A 390 -2.43 -15.34 0.43
#